data_fcbb71a2ce60a4949e4cb574f7aae967
#
_entry.id   fcbb71a2ce60a4949e4cb574f7aae967
#
_cell.length_a   1.000
_cell.length_b   1.000
_cell.length_c   1.000
_cell.angle_alpha   90.00
_cell.angle_beta   90.00
_cell.angle_gamma   90.00
#
_symmetry.space_group_name_H-M   'P 1'
#
loop_
_entity.id
_entity.type
_entity.pdbx_description
1 polymer ?
#
loop_
_entity_poly.entity_id
_entity_poly.type
_entity_poly.pdbx_seq_one_letter_code
_entity_poly.pdbx_strand_id
1 'polypeptide(L)' 'MSAPIDVPIRDETIRLGQLLKLAGVVDDGAMAREVIERGVVAVNGEIDTRRGRQVRPGDVVTFEDETLNVT' A
#
# COMPACT_ATOMS: atom_id res chain seq x y z
N MET A 1 10.03 -11.10 10.49
CA MET A 1 9.55 -10.90 9.11
C MET A 1 8.11 -11.36 9.00
N SER A 2 7.23 -10.48 8.59
CA SER A 2 5.80 -10.81 8.48
C SER A 2 5.51 -11.59 7.22
N ALA A 3 4.52 -12.49 7.27
CA ALA A 3 4.05 -13.16 6.08
C ALA A 3 3.36 -12.14 5.15
N PRO A 4 3.43 -12.33 3.82
CA PRO A 4 2.70 -11.46 2.91
C PRO A 4 1.21 -11.45 3.20
N ILE A 5 0.58 -10.29 3.02
CA ILE A 5 -0.84 -10.10 3.24
C ILE A 5 -1.52 -9.97 1.89
N ASP A 6 -2.49 -10.83 1.62
CA ASP A 6 -3.30 -10.70 0.42
C ASP A 6 -4.42 -9.69 0.69
N VAL A 7 -4.51 -8.68 -0.16
CA VAL A 7 -5.49 -7.60 0.00
C VAL A 7 -6.43 -7.61 -1.20
N PRO A 8 -7.61 -8.24 -1.07
CA PRO A 8 -8.57 -8.23 -2.17
C PRO A 8 -9.21 -6.85 -2.30
N ILE A 9 -9.32 -6.38 -3.53
CA ILE A 9 -9.97 -5.11 -3.82
C ILE A 9 -11.19 -5.35 -4.71
N ARG A 10 -12.18 -4.47 -4.59
CA ARG A 10 -13.44 -4.61 -5.35
C ARG A 10 -13.35 -4.02 -6.74
N ASP A 11 -12.67 -2.90 -6.86
CA ASP A 11 -12.57 -2.17 -8.12
C ASP A 11 -11.32 -2.61 -8.88
N GLU A 12 -11.17 -2.13 -10.10
CA GLU A 12 -10.00 -2.45 -10.91
C GLU A 12 -8.73 -1.85 -10.34
N THR A 13 -8.85 -0.77 -9.57
CA THR A 13 -7.72 -0.09 -8.95
C THR A 13 -8.09 0.38 -7.56
N ILE A 14 -7.06 0.64 -6.74
CA ILE A 14 -7.21 1.27 -5.44
C ILE A 14 -6.07 2.28 -5.29
N ARG A 15 -6.33 3.38 -4.61
CA ARG A 15 -5.28 4.35 -4.32
C ARG A 15 -4.35 3.80 -3.25
N LEU A 16 -3.07 4.12 -3.37
CA LEU A 16 -2.05 3.60 -2.45
C LEU A 16 -2.38 3.88 -0.99
N GLY A 17 -2.82 5.10 -0.66
CA GLY A 17 -3.19 5.43 0.71
C GLY A 17 -4.37 4.61 1.21
N GLN A 18 -5.34 4.35 0.35
CA GLN A 18 -6.50 3.52 0.71
C GLN A 18 -6.11 2.07 0.90
N LEU A 19 -5.16 1.58 0.10
CA LEU A 19 -4.67 0.21 0.23
C LEU A 19 -4.03 0.00 1.59
N LEU A 20 -3.20 0.93 2.04
CA LEU A 20 -2.55 0.81 3.36
C LEU A 20 -3.57 0.76 4.49
N LYS A 21 -4.64 1.55 4.39
CA LYS A 21 -5.73 1.52 5.37
C LYS A 21 -6.47 0.20 5.32
N LEU A 22 -6.82 -0.25 4.12
CA LEU A 22 -7.57 -1.49 3.93
C LEU A 22 -6.80 -2.69 4.49
N ALA A 23 -5.49 -2.70 4.30
CA ALA A 23 -4.63 -3.77 4.81
C ALA A 23 -4.40 -3.68 6.32
N GLY A 24 -4.77 -2.58 6.95
CA GLY A 24 -4.61 -2.42 8.39
C GLY A 24 -3.20 -2.12 8.84
N VAL A 25 -2.32 -1.74 7.92
CA VAL A 25 -0.92 -1.42 8.28
C VAL A 25 -0.76 0.03 8.72
N VAL A 26 -1.77 0.85 8.51
CA VAL A 26 -1.88 2.20 9.07
C VAL A 26 -3.28 2.38 9.64
N ASP A 27 -3.42 3.31 10.60
CA ASP A 27 -4.68 3.47 11.32
C ASP A 27 -5.69 4.35 10.58
N ASP A 28 -5.20 5.35 9.84
CA ASP A 28 -6.08 6.31 9.18
C ASP A 28 -5.41 6.93 7.96
N GLY A 29 -6.16 7.80 7.28
CA GLY A 29 -5.66 8.44 6.06
C GLY A 29 -4.50 9.40 6.30
N ALA A 30 -4.47 10.05 7.46
CA ALA A 30 -3.38 10.97 7.77
C ALA A 30 -2.06 10.21 7.94
N MET A 31 -2.11 9.05 8.60
CA MET A 31 -0.93 8.21 8.76
C MET A 31 -0.48 7.63 7.42
N ALA A 32 -1.44 7.20 6.59
CA ALA A 32 -1.13 6.70 5.25
C ALA A 32 -0.40 7.77 4.43
N ARG A 33 -0.91 8.99 4.44
CA ARG A 33 -0.29 10.11 3.75
C ARG A 33 1.13 10.37 4.25
N GLU A 34 1.30 10.38 5.57
CA GLU A 34 2.60 10.64 6.17
C GLU A 34 3.65 9.62 5.73
N VAL A 35 3.34 8.33 5.84
CA VAL A 35 4.33 7.30 5.50
C VAL A 35 4.64 7.29 4.01
N ILE A 36 3.65 7.55 3.17
CA ILE A 36 3.87 7.61 1.72
C ILE A 36 4.76 8.79 1.37
N GLU A 37 4.48 9.97 1.92
CA GLU A 37 5.26 11.18 1.65
C GLU A 37 6.68 11.08 2.20
N ARG A 38 6.90 10.29 3.23
CA ARG A 38 8.24 10.06 3.79
C ARG A 38 9.11 9.15 2.92
N GLY A 39 8.53 8.51 1.91
CA GLY A 39 9.30 7.67 1.00
C GLY A 39 9.64 6.30 1.55
N VAL A 40 8.80 5.77 2.44
CA VAL A 40 9.03 4.44 3.04
C VAL A 40 8.07 3.40 2.48
N VAL A 41 7.32 3.74 1.45
CA VAL A 41 6.38 2.82 0.79
C VAL A 41 6.85 2.60 -0.64
N ALA A 42 6.94 1.34 -1.05
CA ALA A 42 7.35 0.98 -2.40
C ALA A 42 6.25 0.20 -3.10
N VAL A 43 6.11 0.42 -4.40
CA VAL A 43 5.18 -0.31 -5.26
C VAL A 43 6.03 -1.06 -6.28
N ASN A 44 5.92 -2.38 -6.29
CA ASN A 44 6.72 -3.23 -7.19
C ASN A 44 8.22 -2.94 -7.10
N GLY A 45 8.69 -2.66 -5.88
CA GLY A 45 10.10 -2.42 -5.61
C GLY A 45 10.57 -0.98 -5.79
N GLU A 46 9.69 -0.06 -6.20
CA GLU A 46 10.05 1.34 -6.39
C GLU A 46 9.32 2.23 -5.40
N ILE A 47 10.07 3.10 -4.72
CA ILE A 47 9.49 4.06 -3.78
C ILE A 47 8.53 4.98 -4.54
N ASP A 48 7.34 5.17 -3.99
CA ASP A 48 6.38 6.11 -4.53
C ASP A 48 5.85 7.00 -3.40
N THR A 49 5.97 8.30 -3.61
CA THR A 49 5.57 9.29 -2.60
C THR A 49 4.18 9.87 -2.86
N ARG A 50 3.46 9.34 -3.85
CA ARG A 50 2.13 9.84 -4.22
C ARG A 50 1.06 8.95 -3.56
N ARG A 51 0.33 9.51 -2.60
CA ARG A 51 -0.74 8.74 -1.95
C ARG A 51 -1.87 8.38 -2.90
N GLY A 52 -2.03 9.15 -3.96
CA GLY A 52 -3.05 8.91 -4.98
C GLY A 52 -2.61 7.95 -6.08
N ARG A 53 -1.42 7.38 -6.00
CA ARG A 53 -0.97 6.39 -6.95
C ARG A 53 -1.97 5.24 -7.01
N GLN A 54 -2.40 4.90 -8.22
CA GLN A 54 -3.32 3.78 -8.40
C GLN A 54 -2.54 2.47 -8.47
N VAL A 55 -2.98 1.49 -7.71
CA VAL A 55 -2.44 0.12 -7.75
C VAL A 55 -3.57 -0.82 -8.14
N ARG A 56 -3.22 -1.95 -8.70
CA ARG A 56 -4.18 -2.90 -9.25
C ARG A 56 -3.81 -4.33 -8.85
N PRO A 57 -4.73 -5.29 -9.04
CA PRO A 57 -4.41 -6.69 -8.75
C PRO A 57 -3.14 -7.13 -9.47
N GLY A 58 -2.27 -7.81 -8.73
CA GLY A 58 -0.97 -8.21 -9.23
C GLY A 58 0.17 -7.29 -8.78
N ASP A 59 -0.14 -6.08 -8.31
CA ASP A 59 0.88 -5.20 -7.75
C ASP A 59 1.25 -5.64 -6.35
N VAL A 60 2.51 -5.40 -5.98
CA VAL A 60 3.04 -5.70 -4.65
C VAL A 60 3.49 -4.41 -3.99
N VAL A 61 2.96 -4.14 -2.83
CA VAL A 61 3.28 -2.92 -2.07
C VAL A 61 4.01 -3.32 -0.80
N THR A 62 5.13 -2.67 -0.53
CA THR A 62 5.91 -2.93 0.69
C THR A 62 5.99 -1.69 1.55
N PHE A 63 5.87 -1.89 2.85
CA PHE A 63 5.94 -0.83 3.86
C PHE A 63 6.53 -1.44 5.13
N GLU A 64 7.71 -0.99 5.51
CA GLU A 64 8.46 -1.58 6.62
C GLU A 64 8.63 -3.09 6.38
N ASP A 65 8.24 -3.93 7.33
CA ASP A 65 8.35 -5.39 7.17
C ASP A 65 7.11 -6.01 6.53
N GLU A 66 6.15 -5.19 6.13
CA GLU A 66 4.90 -5.67 5.56
C GLU A 66 4.98 -5.76 4.04
N THR A 67 4.45 -6.83 3.48
CA THR A 67 4.30 -7.03 2.04
C THR A 67 2.82 -7.23 1.75
N LEU A 68 2.27 -6.39 0.88
CA LEU A 68 0.86 -6.42 0.53
C LEU A 68 0.73 -6.87 -0.92
N ASN A 69 0.05 -7.98 -1.14
CA ASN A 69 -0.27 -8.45 -2.49
C ASN A 69 -1.68 -7.99 -2.82
N VAL A 70 -1.82 -7.16 -3.85
CA VAL A 70 -3.14 -6.69 -4.29
C VAL A 70 -3.79 -7.81 -5.11
N THR A 71 -4.93 -8.25 -4.68
CA THR A 71 -5.68 -9.34 -5.33
C THR A 71 -7.11 -8.92 -5.65
#